data_ca5047618595fb37ba5c218ab966c90b
#
_entry.id   ca5047618595fb37ba5c218ab966c90b
#
_cell.length_a   1.000
_cell.length_b   1.000
_cell.length_c   1.000
_cell.angle_alpha   90.00
_cell.angle_beta   90.00
_cell.angle_gamma   90.00
#
_symmetry.space_group_name_H-M   'P 1'
#
loop_
_entity.id
_entity.type
_entity.pdbx_description
1 polymer ?
#
loop_
_entity_poly.entity_id
_entity_poly.type
_entity_poly.pdbx_seq_one_letter_code
_entity_poly.pdbx_strand_id
1 'polypeptide(L)'
;SGWKQKRYDPLSKTIPTKLFNATARAVSGIHNLHDFNCGLKAYRKEVIKNIEVYGEMHRYIPYLAKNAGFSKIGEKVVHHQARKYGKTKFGMNRFVNGYMDLLTLWFLSKFGIKPMHIFGFLGSIMFILGFIAVAIIGVNKLYDLYAGNPYRLITDSPYFYLALTTMIIGTQLFLAG
;
A
#
# COMPACT_ATOMS: atom_id res chain seq x y z
N SER A 1 -5.44 2.61 -23.95
CA SER A 1 -4.02 2.71 -23.65
C SER A 1 -3.16 2.06 -24.72
N GLY A 2 -1.95 2.56 -24.94
CA GLY A 2 -0.97 1.87 -25.78
C GLY A 2 -0.30 0.71 -25.05
N TRP A 3 0.05 -0.34 -25.77
CA TRP A 3 0.84 -1.47 -25.30
C TRP A 3 2.12 -1.63 -26.10
N LYS A 4 3.27 -1.47 -25.43
CA LYS A 4 4.59 -1.70 -26.02
C LYS A 4 4.93 -3.18 -25.95
N GLN A 5 4.39 -3.97 -26.87
CA GLN A 5 4.59 -5.41 -26.91
C GLN A 5 6.08 -5.79 -27.09
N LYS A 6 6.75 -5.16 -28.03
CA LYS A 6 8.20 -5.26 -28.23
C LYS A 6 8.88 -4.03 -27.63
N ARG A 7 9.77 -4.24 -26.64
CA ARG A 7 10.53 -3.18 -25.98
C ARG A 7 11.99 -3.29 -26.34
N TYR A 8 12.58 -2.17 -26.71
CA TYR A 8 14.01 -2.03 -26.99
C TYR A 8 14.76 -1.37 -25.82
N ASP A 9 14.14 -1.38 -24.64
CA ASP A 9 14.76 -0.87 -23.41
C ASP A 9 15.72 -1.91 -22.80
N PRO A 10 16.80 -1.50 -22.08
CA PRO A 10 17.71 -2.41 -21.39
C PRO A 10 16.96 -3.22 -20.31
N LEU A 11 17.50 -4.41 -20.00
CA LEU A 11 16.90 -5.34 -19.03
C LEU A 11 16.67 -4.72 -17.66
N SER A 12 17.57 -3.84 -17.22
CA SER A 12 17.43 -3.09 -15.96
C SER A 12 16.16 -2.25 -15.85
N LYS A 13 15.53 -1.88 -16.98
CA LYS A 13 14.24 -1.16 -17.01
C LYS A 13 13.08 -2.10 -17.30
N THR A 14 13.31 -3.17 -18.06
CA THR A 14 12.25 -4.07 -18.49
C THR A 14 11.74 -4.94 -17.34
N ILE A 15 12.63 -5.47 -16.48
CA ILE A 15 12.27 -6.32 -15.34
C ILE A 15 11.42 -5.54 -14.32
N PRO A 16 11.86 -4.36 -13.82
CA PRO A 16 11.04 -3.56 -12.90
C PRO A 16 9.70 -3.15 -13.49
N THR A 17 9.65 -2.85 -14.80
CA THR A 17 8.38 -2.49 -15.44
C THR A 17 7.42 -3.67 -15.55
N LYS A 18 7.91 -4.89 -15.82
CA LYS A 18 7.07 -6.09 -15.84
C LYS A 18 6.48 -6.38 -14.45
N LEU A 19 7.31 -6.30 -13.40
CA LEU A 19 6.86 -6.47 -12.02
C LEU A 19 5.81 -5.42 -11.65
N PHE A 20 6.08 -4.15 -11.94
CA PHE A 20 5.14 -3.06 -11.71
C PHE A 20 3.80 -3.30 -12.42
N ASN A 21 3.81 -3.67 -13.70
CA ASN A 21 2.59 -3.92 -14.45
C ASN A 21 1.81 -5.14 -13.92
N ALA A 22 2.51 -6.19 -13.46
CA ALA A 22 1.88 -7.35 -12.83
C ALA A 22 1.17 -6.96 -11.52
N THR A 23 1.86 -6.20 -10.66
CA THR A 23 1.28 -5.71 -9.40
C THR A 23 0.14 -4.72 -9.68
N ALA A 24 0.29 -3.82 -10.65
CA ALA A 24 -0.76 -2.87 -11.02
C ALA A 24 -2.03 -3.58 -11.53
N ARG A 25 -1.90 -4.67 -12.30
CA ARG A 25 -3.05 -5.51 -12.70
C ARG A 25 -3.74 -6.15 -11.51
N ALA A 26 -2.96 -6.74 -10.61
CA ALA A 26 -3.49 -7.40 -9.43
C ALA A 26 -4.26 -6.43 -8.52
N VAL A 27 -3.69 -5.24 -8.30
CA VAL A 27 -4.27 -4.19 -7.45
C VAL A 27 -5.50 -3.55 -8.11
N SER A 28 -5.42 -3.23 -9.40
CA SER A 28 -6.50 -2.54 -10.13
C SER A 28 -7.64 -3.47 -10.56
N GLY A 29 -7.38 -4.78 -10.60
CA GLY A 29 -8.32 -5.75 -11.19
C GLY A 29 -8.60 -5.50 -12.69
N ILE A 30 -7.70 -4.80 -13.40
CA ILE A 30 -7.79 -4.55 -14.84
C ILE A 30 -6.88 -5.53 -15.55
N HIS A 31 -7.40 -6.70 -15.88
CA HIS A 31 -6.60 -7.80 -16.44
C HIS A 31 -6.25 -7.62 -17.92
N ASN A 32 -7.04 -6.86 -18.66
CA ASN A 32 -6.89 -6.62 -20.09
C ASN A 32 -5.91 -5.48 -20.42
N LEU A 33 -5.23 -4.90 -19.44
CA LEU A 33 -4.25 -3.85 -19.62
C LEU A 33 -2.84 -4.37 -19.29
N HIS A 34 -1.97 -4.49 -20.29
CA HIS A 34 -0.62 -5.03 -20.14
C HIS A 34 0.43 -3.97 -19.79
N ASP A 35 0.22 -2.72 -20.18
CA ASP A 35 1.18 -1.64 -19.99
C ASP A 35 0.56 -0.38 -19.37
N PHE A 36 0.56 -0.31 -18.03
CA PHE A 36 0.14 0.88 -17.29
C PHE A 36 1.09 2.07 -17.46
N ASN A 37 2.37 1.79 -17.77
CA ASN A 37 3.41 2.80 -17.91
C ASN A 37 3.49 3.41 -19.32
N CYS A 38 2.66 2.96 -20.27
CA CYS A 38 2.64 3.57 -21.59
C CYS A 38 2.15 5.01 -21.52
N GLY A 39 2.95 5.96 -22.03
CA GLY A 39 2.57 7.38 -22.07
C GLY A 39 1.50 7.70 -23.11
N LEU A 40 1.30 6.81 -24.10
CA LEU A 40 0.28 7.01 -25.13
C LEU A 40 -1.06 6.50 -24.61
N LYS A 41 -1.94 7.44 -24.23
CA LYS A 41 -3.27 7.15 -23.72
C LYS A 41 -4.28 8.13 -24.32
N ALA A 42 -5.46 7.64 -24.64
CA ALA A 42 -6.58 8.45 -25.11
C ALA A 42 -7.79 8.21 -24.19
N TYR A 43 -8.50 9.27 -23.87
CA TYR A 43 -9.64 9.24 -22.96
C TYR A 43 -10.81 9.98 -23.57
N ARG A 44 -12.03 9.54 -23.27
CA ARG A 44 -13.23 10.35 -23.52
C ARG A 44 -13.24 11.55 -22.59
N LYS A 45 -13.79 12.67 -23.05
CA LYS A 45 -13.92 13.92 -22.29
C LYS A 45 -14.63 13.71 -20.93
N GLU A 46 -15.64 12.86 -20.92
CA GLU A 46 -16.42 12.51 -19.73
C GLU A 46 -15.55 11.87 -18.64
N VAL A 47 -14.64 10.96 -19.03
CA VAL A 47 -13.72 10.32 -18.08
C VAL A 47 -12.85 11.34 -17.40
N ILE A 48 -12.23 12.25 -18.19
CA ILE A 48 -11.29 13.24 -17.64
C ILE A 48 -11.98 14.23 -16.70
N LYS A 49 -13.25 14.55 -16.95
CA LYS A 49 -14.03 15.45 -16.11
C LYS A 49 -14.44 14.85 -14.76
N ASN A 50 -14.49 13.51 -14.66
CA ASN A 50 -14.94 12.79 -13.48
C ASN A 50 -13.82 12.15 -12.67
N ILE A 51 -12.56 12.36 -13.04
CA ILE A 51 -11.40 11.85 -12.30
C ILE A 51 -10.48 13.01 -11.90
N GLU A 52 -9.97 12.93 -10.70
CA GLU A 52 -8.93 13.84 -10.22
C GLU A 52 -7.58 13.11 -10.21
N VAL A 53 -6.57 13.75 -10.78
CA VAL A 53 -5.23 13.17 -10.93
C VAL A 53 -4.22 14.04 -10.18
N TYR A 54 -3.59 13.47 -9.17
CA TYR A 54 -2.58 14.16 -8.35
C TYR A 54 -1.18 13.59 -8.61
N GLY A 55 -0.18 14.43 -8.61
CA GLY A 55 1.23 14.03 -8.66
C GLY A 55 1.56 13.01 -9.75
N GLU A 56 2.21 11.92 -9.40
CA GLU A 56 2.61 10.84 -10.32
C GLU A 56 1.47 9.88 -10.71
N MET A 57 0.22 10.15 -10.32
CA MET A 57 -0.93 9.28 -10.59
C MET A 57 -1.33 9.17 -12.06
N HIS A 58 -0.66 9.89 -12.97
CA HIS A 58 -0.90 9.78 -14.42
C HIS A 58 -0.80 8.35 -14.98
N ARG A 59 -0.09 7.45 -14.29
CA ARG A 59 0.01 6.02 -14.65
C ARG A 59 -1.24 5.25 -14.31
N TYR A 60 -1.98 5.71 -13.31
CA TYR A 60 -3.12 5.03 -12.72
C TYR A 60 -4.47 5.58 -13.20
N ILE A 61 -4.47 6.48 -14.19
CA ILE A 61 -5.71 7.01 -14.77
C ILE A 61 -6.68 5.89 -15.19
N PRO A 62 -6.24 4.75 -15.78
CA PRO A 62 -7.17 3.65 -16.08
C PRO A 62 -7.86 3.08 -14.83
N TYR A 63 -7.13 3.02 -13.70
CA TYR A 63 -7.67 2.58 -12.44
C TYR A 63 -8.67 3.59 -11.85
N LEU A 64 -8.32 4.88 -11.84
CA LEU A 64 -9.20 5.96 -11.39
C LEU A 64 -10.48 6.01 -12.23
N ALA A 65 -10.36 5.83 -13.54
CA ALA A 65 -11.50 5.75 -14.45
C ALA A 65 -12.42 4.56 -14.12
N LYS A 66 -11.84 3.38 -13.84
CA LYS A 66 -12.61 2.21 -13.44
C LYS A 66 -13.38 2.47 -12.13
N ASN A 67 -12.74 3.08 -11.14
CA ASN A 67 -13.38 3.41 -9.86
C ASN A 67 -14.47 4.48 -10.01
N ALA A 68 -14.34 5.38 -10.99
CA ALA A 68 -15.37 6.35 -11.36
C ALA A 68 -16.52 5.74 -12.22
N GLY A 69 -16.54 4.40 -12.40
CA GLY A 69 -17.59 3.69 -13.13
C GLY A 69 -17.32 3.45 -14.61
N PHE A 70 -16.16 3.90 -15.16
CA PHE A 70 -15.81 3.71 -16.56
C PHE A 70 -15.02 2.40 -16.75
N SER A 71 -15.74 1.29 -16.88
CA SER A 71 -15.14 -0.07 -16.95
C SER A 71 -14.61 -0.45 -18.34
N LYS A 72 -15.01 0.26 -19.42
CA LYS A 72 -14.58 -0.06 -20.79
C LYS A 72 -13.19 0.49 -21.08
N ILE A 73 -12.17 -0.26 -20.71
CA ILE A 73 -10.76 0.07 -20.88
C ILE A 73 -10.19 -0.84 -21.97
N GLY A 74 -9.71 -0.25 -23.07
CA GLY A 74 -9.10 -0.95 -24.18
C GLY A 74 -7.60 -0.71 -24.29
N GLU A 75 -6.91 -1.63 -24.94
CA GLU A 75 -5.49 -1.56 -25.21
C GLU A 75 -5.20 -1.77 -26.70
N LYS A 76 -4.24 -1.02 -27.24
CA LYS A 76 -3.79 -1.16 -28.63
C LYS A 76 -2.27 -1.29 -28.67
N VAL A 77 -1.79 -2.25 -29.45
CA VAL A 77 -0.35 -2.43 -29.65
C VAL A 77 0.24 -1.21 -30.34
N VAL A 78 1.34 -0.70 -29.79
CA VAL A 78 2.07 0.45 -30.31
C VAL A 78 3.53 0.10 -30.55
N HIS A 79 4.10 0.62 -31.64
CA HIS A 79 5.51 0.41 -31.96
C HIS A 79 6.39 1.27 -31.07
N HIS A 80 7.27 0.61 -30.30
CA HIS A 80 8.28 1.28 -29.50
C HIS A 80 9.56 1.45 -30.31
N GLN A 81 10.04 2.68 -30.41
CA GLN A 81 11.33 2.98 -31.02
C GLN A 81 12.37 3.24 -29.92
N ALA A 82 13.58 2.72 -30.11
CA ALA A 82 14.70 3.04 -29.25
C ALA A 82 15.01 4.54 -29.33
N ARG A 83 15.40 5.13 -28.20
CA ARG A 83 15.78 6.55 -28.16
C ARG A 83 17.04 6.77 -29.00
N LYS A 84 16.95 7.65 -29.98
CA LYS A 84 18.08 8.01 -30.85
C LYS A 84 19.03 9.03 -30.19
N TYR A 85 18.50 9.96 -29.38
CA TYR A 85 19.25 11.06 -28.79
C TYR A 85 18.95 11.24 -27.31
N GLY A 86 19.95 11.75 -26.55
CA GLY A 86 19.80 12.10 -25.15
C GLY A 86 19.96 10.93 -24.16
N LYS A 87 20.33 11.25 -22.94
CA LYS A 87 20.42 10.29 -21.81
C LYS A 87 19.13 10.27 -21.01
N THR A 88 18.80 9.12 -20.43
CA THR A 88 17.64 9.02 -19.53
C THR A 88 17.94 9.72 -18.19
N LYS A 89 17.05 10.62 -17.79
CA LYS A 89 17.12 11.30 -16.49
C LYS A 89 16.40 10.51 -15.38
N PHE A 90 15.90 9.30 -15.69
CA PHE A 90 15.10 8.51 -14.75
C PHE A 90 16.01 7.66 -13.86
N GLY A 91 16.07 8.02 -12.57
CA GLY A 91 16.75 7.26 -11.52
C GLY A 91 15.87 6.25 -10.79
N MET A 92 16.44 5.55 -9.82
CA MET A 92 15.77 4.58 -8.92
C MET A 92 14.61 5.22 -8.14
N ASN A 93 14.72 6.51 -7.78
CA ASN A 93 13.68 7.22 -7.01
C ASN A 93 12.31 7.17 -7.69
N ARG A 94 12.26 7.20 -9.02
CA ARG A 94 10.99 7.10 -9.75
C ARG A 94 10.34 5.71 -9.63
N PHE A 95 11.15 4.67 -9.49
CA PHE A 95 10.65 3.31 -9.28
C PHE A 95 10.03 3.19 -7.88
N VAL A 96 10.74 3.69 -6.86
CA VAL A 96 10.25 3.71 -5.48
C VAL A 96 8.96 4.52 -5.38
N ASN A 97 8.93 5.74 -5.93
CA ASN A 97 7.72 6.57 -5.92
C ASN A 97 6.55 5.89 -6.64
N GLY A 98 6.79 5.28 -7.80
CA GLY A 98 5.76 4.54 -8.52
C GLY A 98 5.21 3.34 -7.73
N TYR A 99 6.06 2.68 -6.94
CA TYR A 99 5.63 1.58 -6.08
C TYR A 99 4.82 2.09 -4.88
N MET A 100 5.27 3.19 -4.26
CA MET A 100 4.55 3.85 -3.15
C MET A 100 3.18 4.36 -3.59
N ASP A 101 3.10 4.96 -4.79
CA ASP A 101 1.82 5.39 -5.38
C ASP A 101 0.88 4.21 -5.59
N LEU A 102 1.41 3.07 -6.02
CA LEU A 102 0.64 1.84 -6.22
C LEU A 102 0.10 1.29 -4.90
N LEU A 103 0.91 1.31 -3.85
CA LEU A 103 0.51 0.93 -2.50
C LEU A 103 -0.59 1.86 -1.98
N THR A 104 -0.43 3.17 -2.17
CA THR A 104 -1.41 4.18 -1.79
C THR A 104 -2.74 3.96 -2.51
N LEU A 105 -2.71 3.70 -3.81
CA LEU A 105 -3.92 3.41 -4.58
C LEU A 105 -4.61 2.13 -4.13
N TRP A 106 -3.83 1.07 -3.86
CA TRP A 106 -4.37 -0.17 -3.33
C TRP A 106 -5.07 0.06 -1.99
N PHE A 107 -4.40 0.80 -1.10
CA PHE A 107 -4.96 1.15 0.20
C PHE A 107 -6.25 1.96 0.05
N LEU A 108 -6.22 3.05 -0.72
CA LEU A 108 -7.38 3.90 -0.95
C LEU A 108 -8.53 3.15 -1.63
N SER A 109 -8.23 2.25 -2.58
CA SER A 109 -9.28 1.50 -3.27
C SER A 109 -10.01 0.53 -2.37
N LYS A 110 -9.26 -0.11 -1.47
CA LYS A 110 -9.82 -1.14 -0.59
C LYS A 110 -10.41 -0.54 0.68
N PHE A 111 -9.87 0.55 1.16
CA PHE A 111 -10.12 1.07 2.50
C PHE A 111 -10.47 2.57 2.55
N GLY A 112 -10.35 3.30 1.43
CA GLY A 112 -10.57 4.74 1.39
C GLY A 112 -11.96 5.20 1.81
N ILE A 113 -12.96 4.31 1.79
CA ILE A 113 -14.33 4.62 2.24
C ILE A 113 -14.51 4.30 3.74
N LYS A 114 -13.71 3.38 4.29
CA LYS A 114 -13.85 2.91 5.68
C LYS A 114 -12.49 2.55 6.31
N PRO A 115 -11.58 3.51 6.50
CA PRO A 115 -10.27 3.26 7.12
C PRO A 115 -10.41 2.73 8.56
N MET A 116 -11.44 3.16 9.27
CA MET A 116 -11.78 2.72 10.63
C MET A 116 -11.93 1.20 10.75
N HIS A 117 -12.42 0.49 9.72
CA HIS A 117 -12.56 -0.97 9.80
C HIS A 117 -11.24 -1.71 9.96
N ILE A 118 -10.13 -1.16 9.42
CA ILE A 118 -8.82 -1.82 9.52
C ILE A 118 -8.08 -1.32 10.74
N PHE A 119 -7.87 -0.01 10.79
CA PHE A 119 -7.10 0.59 11.87
C PHE A 119 -7.79 0.39 13.21
N GLY A 120 -9.11 0.56 13.26
CA GLY A 120 -9.90 0.31 14.45
C GLY A 120 -9.87 -1.16 14.88
N PHE A 121 -10.04 -2.09 13.93
CA PHE A 121 -9.98 -3.53 14.24
C PHE A 121 -8.58 -3.96 14.72
N LEU A 122 -7.53 -3.59 13.98
CA LEU A 122 -6.16 -3.91 14.34
C LEU A 122 -5.75 -3.25 15.66
N GLY A 123 -6.11 -1.97 15.83
CA GLY A 123 -5.87 -1.23 17.06
C GLY A 123 -6.54 -1.86 18.28
N SER A 124 -7.81 -2.27 18.14
CA SER A 124 -8.54 -2.96 19.20
C SER A 124 -7.90 -4.30 19.59
N ILE A 125 -7.50 -5.10 18.60
CA ILE A 125 -6.80 -6.37 18.87
C ILE A 125 -5.50 -6.13 19.62
N MET A 126 -4.67 -5.20 19.13
CA MET A 126 -3.39 -4.88 19.78
C MET A 126 -3.60 -4.38 21.22
N PHE A 127 -4.60 -3.52 21.44
CA PHE A 127 -4.93 -3.02 22.76
C PHE A 127 -5.34 -4.16 23.70
N ILE A 128 -6.25 -5.04 23.26
CA ILE A 128 -6.73 -6.18 24.07
C ILE A 128 -5.58 -7.14 24.40
N LEU A 129 -4.73 -7.47 23.42
CA LEU A 129 -3.58 -8.36 23.65
C LEU A 129 -2.60 -7.76 24.67
N GLY A 130 -2.28 -6.47 24.52
CA GLY A 130 -1.43 -5.76 25.49
C GLY A 130 -2.05 -5.70 26.87
N PHE A 131 -3.36 -5.44 26.97
CA PHE A 131 -4.09 -5.42 28.24
C PHE A 131 -4.07 -6.78 28.95
N ILE A 132 -4.34 -7.87 28.20
CA ILE A 132 -4.29 -9.23 28.74
C ILE A 132 -2.88 -9.56 29.26
N ALA A 133 -1.84 -9.20 28.50
CA ALA A 133 -0.46 -9.42 28.91
C ALA A 133 -0.12 -8.68 30.22
N VAL A 134 -0.52 -7.41 30.32
CA VAL A 134 -0.34 -6.63 31.58
C VAL A 134 -1.13 -7.26 32.73
N ALA A 135 -2.37 -7.68 32.48
CA ALA A 135 -3.19 -8.32 33.50
C ALA A 135 -2.56 -9.62 34.00
N ILE A 136 -2.04 -10.47 33.12
CA ILE A 136 -1.34 -11.71 33.51
C ILE A 136 -0.11 -11.41 34.37
N ILE A 137 0.71 -10.42 33.95
CA ILE A 137 1.90 -10.01 34.74
C ILE A 137 1.46 -9.50 36.13
N GLY A 138 0.39 -8.71 36.18
CA GLY A 138 -0.15 -8.20 37.44
C GLY A 138 -0.67 -9.29 38.37
N VAL A 139 -1.44 -10.25 37.82
CA VAL A 139 -1.97 -11.39 38.60
C VAL A 139 -0.83 -12.27 39.16
N ASN A 140 0.14 -12.59 38.29
CA ASN A 140 1.31 -13.37 38.74
C ASN A 140 2.06 -12.66 39.87
N LYS A 141 2.22 -11.35 39.75
CA LYS A 141 2.84 -10.55 40.81
C LYS A 141 2.07 -10.59 42.13
N LEU A 142 0.74 -10.46 42.09
CA LEU A 142 -0.12 -10.55 43.27
C LEU A 142 -0.05 -11.93 43.91
N TYR A 143 0.00 -12.97 43.08
CA TYR A 143 0.16 -14.35 43.59
C TYR A 143 1.48 -14.53 44.29
N ASP A 144 2.61 -14.09 43.75
CA ASP A 144 3.93 -14.17 44.38
C ASP A 144 3.99 -13.39 45.69
N LEU A 145 3.35 -12.22 45.73
CA LEU A 145 3.23 -11.40 46.96
C LEU A 145 2.45 -12.13 48.05
N TYR A 146 1.33 -12.77 47.68
CA TYR A 146 0.49 -13.50 48.62
C TYR A 146 1.16 -14.80 49.12
N ALA A 147 1.90 -15.48 48.22
CA ALA A 147 2.62 -16.72 48.54
C ALA A 147 3.93 -16.50 49.31
N GLY A 148 4.35 -15.24 49.54
CA GLY A 148 5.61 -14.92 50.21
C GLY A 148 6.87 -15.24 49.41
N ASN A 149 6.72 -15.41 48.10
CA ASN A 149 7.83 -15.68 47.19
C ASN A 149 8.67 -14.42 46.97
N PRO A 150 9.99 -14.57 46.68
CA PRO A 150 10.80 -13.43 46.24
C PRO A 150 10.29 -12.94 44.88
N TYR A 151 9.85 -11.70 44.85
CA TYR A 151 9.29 -11.09 43.63
C TYR A 151 10.17 -9.98 43.10
N ARG A 152 10.19 -9.82 41.75
CA ARG A 152 10.79 -8.68 41.06
C ARG A 152 9.76 -7.57 40.86
N LEU A 153 10.20 -6.35 40.70
CA LEU A 153 9.30 -5.26 40.32
C LEU A 153 8.69 -5.54 38.93
N ILE A 154 7.46 -5.14 38.74
CA ILE A 154 6.78 -5.28 37.42
C ILE A 154 7.60 -4.54 36.35
N THR A 155 8.17 -3.40 36.73
CA THR A 155 9.02 -2.57 35.88
C THR A 155 10.36 -3.21 35.52
N ASP A 156 10.81 -4.25 36.20
CA ASP A 156 12.03 -4.97 35.86
C ASP A 156 11.80 -6.03 34.76
N SER A 157 10.52 -6.25 34.40
CA SER A 157 10.15 -7.19 33.35
C SER A 157 10.12 -6.51 32.00
N PRO A 158 10.93 -6.95 31.02
CA PRO A 158 10.86 -6.42 29.67
C PRO A 158 9.50 -6.67 28.98
N TYR A 159 8.80 -7.73 29.38
CA TYR A 159 7.46 -8.06 28.87
C TYR A 159 6.40 -7.00 29.24
N PHE A 160 6.55 -6.35 30.38
CA PHE A 160 5.67 -5.26 30.79
C PHE A 160 5.75 -4.08 29.81
N TYR A 161 6.97 -3.69 29.42
CA TYR A 161 7.16 -2.60 28.47
C TYR A 161 6.68 -2.96 27.06
N LEU A 162 6.87 -4.20 26.62
CA LEU A 162 6.33 -4.69 25.35
C LEU A 162 4.79 -4.63 25.35
N ALA A 163 4.15 -5.08 26.42
CA ALA A 163 2.71 -5.05 26.55
C ALA A 163 2.17 -3.60 26.59
N LEU A 164 2.82 -2.71 27.33
CA LEU A 164 2.46 -1.29 27.40
C LEU A 164 2.61 -0.62 26.02
N THR A 165 3.73 -0.86 25.35
CA THR A 165 3.96 -0.33 23.99
C THR A 165 2.90 -0.83 23.02
N THR A 166 2.53 -2.11 23.10
CA THR A 166 1.48 -2.70 22.25
C THR A 166 0.12 -2.03 22.50
N MET A 167 -0.23 -1.71 23.75
CA MET A 167 -1.45 -0.96 24.07
C MET A 167 -1.42 0.46 23.50
N ILE A 168 -0.29 1.16 23.65
CA ILE A 168 -0.14 2.54 23.15
C ILE A 168 -0.28 2.56 21.62
N ILE A 169 0.42 1.67 20.91
CA ILE A 169 0.33 1.56 19.45
C ILE A 169 -1.10 1.19 19.04
N GLY A 170 -1.74 0.25 19.76
CA GLY A 170 -3.13 -0.14 19.52
C GLY A 170 -4.09 1.05 19.62
N THR A 171 -3.94 1.87 20.66
CA THR A 171 -4.72 3.09 20.84
C THR A 171 -4.48 4.11 19.71
N GLN A 172 -3.21 4.31 19.33
CA GLN A 172 -2.86 5.22 18.24
C GLN A 172 -3.46 4.77 16.89
N LEU A 173 -3.39 3.47 16.58
CA LEU A 173 -4.00 2.92 15.37
C LEU A 173 -5.52 3.09 15.40
N PHE A 174 -6.16 2.85 16.52
CA PHE A 174 -7.61 3.05 16.68
C PHE A 174 -8.01 4.49 16.42
N LEU A 175 -7.27 5.46 16.94
CA LEU A 175 -7.53 6.89 16.75
C LEU A 175 -7.20 7.40 15.34
N ALA A 176 -6.30 6.70 14.61
CA ALA A 176 -5.93 7.05 13.24
C ALA A 176 -6.96 6.57 12.19
N GLY A 177 -7.86 5.65 12.53
CA GLY A 177 -8.91 5.14 11.65
C GLY A 177 -10.16 5.97 11.67
#